data_296c2b6f56f35d9a06d58049f5c67568
#
_entry.id   296c2b6f56f35d9a06d58049f5c67568
#
_cell.length_a   1.000
_cell.length_b   1.000
_cell.length_c   1.000
_cell.angle_alpha   90.00
_cell.angle_beta   90.00
_cell.angle_gamma   90.00
#
_symmetry.space_group_name_H-M   'P 1'
#
loop_
_entity.id
_entity.type
_entity.pdbx_description
1 polymer ?
#
loop_
_entity_poly.entity_id
_entity_poly.type
_entity_poly.pdbx_seq_one_letter_code
_entity_poly.pdbx_strand_id
1 'polypeptide(L)'
;LLDIPLNPGTAMVAVIAVGIAIDGTIHLFSRYNEYSRQSPDNEHAVRVTVSEEALPVVATSFALALGFGILLFSNFTLIAQFGALAAATMLFSVYANLLITPIIMARVRLVGLYDIVTMQLDSDVLERSPLFQNMTNYQIRKAILISELQTFSAGELLVEQDSFGRSLFLILDGRAEVVRRDDGQARQVAVLGAGTVLGEVGYVREIERTADVRALDDVQALHFDFERMRRDLRYFPRIVAALNFNI
;
A
#
# COMPACT_ATOMS: atom_id res chain seq x y z
N LEU A 1 16.56 9.17 -40.07
CA LEU A 1 16.06 9.97 -38.97
C LEU A 1 15.26 11.11 -39.58
N LEU A 2 13.98 11.20 -39.26
CA LEU A 2 13.07 12.22 -39.72
C LEU A 2 13.61 13.59 -39.28
N ASP A 3 13.94 14.45 -40.25
CA ASP A 3 14.48 15.80 -40.00
C ASP A 3 13.30 16.72 -39.60
N ILE A 4 12.69 16.46 -38.44
CA ILE A 4 11.57 17.24 -37.93
C ILE A 4 12.14 18.34 -37.03
N PRO A 5 12.03 19.61 -37.45
CA PRO A 5 12.54 20.71 -36.65
C PRO A 5 11.76 20.87 -35.34
N LEU A 6 12.49 21.21 -34.28
CA LEU A 6 11.88 21.60 -33.00
C LEU A 6 11.16 22.95 -33.20
N ASN A 7 9.85 22.91 -33.19
CA ASN A 7 8.98 24.07 -33.24
C ASN A 7 7.92 24.00 -32.15
N PRO A 8 7.15 25.07 -31.88
CA PRO A 8 6.13 25.04 -30.82
C PRO A 8 5.11 23.90 -30.97
N GLY A 9 4.76 23.52 -32.19
CA GLY A 9 3.84 22.41 -32.46
C GLY A 9 4.43 21.04 -32.09
N THR A 10 5.70 20.80 -32.47
CA THR A 10 6.37 19.53 -32.10
C THR A 10 6.66 19.43 -30.60
N ALA A 11 6.90 20.56 -29.91
CA ALA A 11 7.06 20.60 -28.45
C ALA A 11 5.73 20.29 -27.73
N MET A 12 4.59 20.76 -28.26
CA MET A 12 3.28 20.43 -27.70
C MET A 12 2.95 18.93 -27.79
N VAL A 13 3.45 18.24 -28.83
CA VAL A 13 3.26 16.78 -28.95
C VAL A 13 3.83 16.05 -27.73
N ALA A 14 5.00 16.43 -27.26
CA ALA A 14 5.64 15.78 -26.12
C ALA A 14 4.75 15.84 -24.87
N VAL A 15 4.13 16.99 -24.60
CA VAL A 15 3.25 17.18 -23.43
C VAL A 15 1.97 16.36 -23.57
N ILE A 16 1.32 16.41 -24.72
CA ILE A 16 0.08 15.68 -24.99
C ILE A 16 0.31 14.17 -25.01
N ALA A 17 1.39 13.75 -25.66
CA ALA A 17 1.79 12.35 -25.77
C ALA A 17 2.06 11.72 -24.41
N VAL A 18 2.79 12.42 -23.53
CA VAL A 18 3.03 11.97 -22.15
C VAL A 18 1.72 11.85 -21.38
N GLY A 19 0.83 12.86 -21.47
CA GLY A 19 -0.47 12.84 -20.77
C GLY A 19 -1.34 11.65 -21.18
N ILE A 20 -1.48 11.38 -22.48
CA ILE A 20 -2.33 10.29 -22.97
C ILE A 20 -1.65 8.91 -22.77
N ALA A 21 -0.33 8.82 -22.91
CA ALA A 21 0.38 7.56 -22.69
C ALA A 21 0.31 7.12 -21.21
N ILE A 22 0.34 8.05 -20.27
CA ILE A 22 0.21 7.78 -18.83
C ILE A 22 -1.18 7.26 -18.50
N ASP A 23 -2.23 7.74 -19.15
CA ASP A 23 -3.61 7.34 -18.86
C ASP A 23 -3.81 5.82 -19.00
N GLY A 24 -3.39 5.22 -20.11
CA GLY A 24 -3.44 3.76 -20.30
C GLY A 24 -2.61 2.98 -19.26
N THR A 25 -1.47 3.52 -18.86
CA THR A 25 -0.63 2.91 -17.84
C THR A 25 -1.30 2.96 -16.46
N ILE A 26 -1.96 4.07 -16.10
CA ILE A 26 -2.69 4.22 -14.83
C ILE A 26 -3.83 3.20 -14.76
N HIS A 27 -4.59 3.01 -15.83
CA HIS A 27 -5.66 2.01 -15.88
C HIS A 27 -5.12 0.59 -15.65
N LEU A 28 -4.05 0.19 -16.33
CA LEU A 28 -3.41 -1.10 -16.12
C LEU A 28 -2.91 -1.27 -14.68
N PHE A 29 -2.24 -0.27 -14.11
CA PHE A 29 -1.77 -0.34 -12.73
C PHE A 29 -2.90 -0.38 -11.71
N SER A 30 -3.98 0.36 -11.93
CA SER A 30 -5.15 0.36 -11.05
C SER A 30 -5.79 -1.03 -10.99
N ARG A 31 -6.01 -1.66 -12.15
CA ARG A 31 -6.55 -3.02 -12.23
C ARG A 31 -5.62 -4.08 -11.67
N TYR A 32 -4.33 -3.99 -12.02
CA TYR A 32 -3.33 -4.88 -11.45
C TYR A 32 -3.31 -4.81 -9.91
N ASN A 33 -3.36 -3.59 -9.34
CA ASN A 33 -3.41 -3.42 -7.89
C ASN A 33 -4.69 -4.01 -7.26
N GLU A 34 -5.81 -4.00 -7.97
CA GLU A 34 -7.05 -4.65 -7.55
C GLU A 34 -6.88 -6.18 -7.51
N TYR A 35 -6.39 -6.80 -8.59
CA TYR A 35 -6.23 -8.25 -8.68
C TYR A 35 -5.09 -8.78 -7.81
N SER A 36 -3.98 -8.06 -7.71
CA SER A 36 -2.85 -8.46 -6.85
C SER A 36 -3.20 -8.48 -5.36
N ARG A 37 -4.24 -7.74 -4.96
CA ARG A 37 -4.77 -7.77 -3.59
C ARG A 37 -5.70 -8.96 -3.33
N GLN A 38 -6.23 -9.58 -4.36
CA GLN A 38 -7.19 -10.68 -4.27
C GLN A 38 -6.52 -12.05 -4.41
N SER A 39 -5.33 -12.10 -5.03
CA SER A 39 -4.59 -13.33 -5.28
C SER A 39 -3.12 -13.19 -4.83
N PRO A 40 -2.57 -14.20 -4.14
CA PRO A 40 -1.14 -14.25 -3.82
C PRO A 40 -0.26 -14.48 -5.07
N ASP A 41 -0.85 -14.98 -6.16
CA ASP A 41 -0.15 -15.26 -7.41
C ASP A 41 -0.05 -14.01 -8.29
N ASN A 42 1.15 -13.44 -8.31
CA ASN A 42 1.45 -12.25 -9.10
C ASN A 42 1.29 -12.47 -10.62
N GLU A 43 1.68 -13.66 -11.11
CA GLU A 43 1.58 -13.97 -12.54
C GLU A 43 0.11 -14.05 -12.98
N HIS A 44 -0.72 -14.65 -12.14
CA HIS A 44 -2.16 -14.69 -12.37
C HIS A 44 -2.78 -13.28 -12.39
N ALA A 45 -2.44 -12.42 -11.43
CA ALA A 45 -2.94 -11.04 -11.37
C ALA A 45 -2.55 -10.24 -12.63
N VAL A 46 -1.29 -10.34 -13.08
CA VAL A 46 -0.83 -9.69 -14.32
C VAL A 46 -1.58 -10.21 -15.53
N ARG A 47 -1.75 -11.53 -15.66
CA ARG A 47 -2.42 -12.17 -16.78
C ARG A 47 -3.88 -11.73 -16.89
N VAL A 48 -4.62 -11.72 -15.78
CA VAL A 48 -6.02 -11.28 -15.74
C VAL A 48 -6.12 -9.79 -16.10
N THR A 49 -5.27 -8.95 -15.52
CA THR A 49 -5.22 -7.51 -15.84
C THR A 49 -5.03 -7.28 -17.34
N VAL A 50 -4.03 -7.92 -17.92
CA VAL A 50 -3.75 -7.76 -19.36
C VAL A 50 -4.92 -8.27 -20.22
N SER A 51 -5.52 -9.42 -19.86
CA SER A 51 -6.64 -9.97 -20.64
C SER A 51 -7.88 -9.08 -20.65
N GLU A 52 -8.14 -8.36 -19.57
CA GLU A 52 -9.30 -7.46 -19.47
C GLU A 52 -9.02 -6.08 -20.05
N GLU A 53 -7.83 -5.51 -19.82
CA GLU A 53 -7.50 -4.14 -20.20
C GLU A 53 -6.87 -4.04 -21.60
N ALA A 54 -6.41 -5.15 -22.21
CA ALA A 54 -5.78 -5.10 -23.52
C ALA A 54 -6.71 -4.54 -24.61
N LEU A 55 -7.96 -5.00 -24.66
CA LEU A 55 -8.92 -4.56 -25.67
C LEU A 55 -9.29 -3.07 -25.54
N PRO A 56 -9.65 -2.56 -24.34
CA PRO A 56 -9.87 -1.13 -24.12
C PRO A 56 -8.65 -0.28 -24.50
N VAL A 57 -7.45 -0.65 -24.07
CA VAL A 57 -6.22 0.10 -24.35
C VAL A 57 -5.91 0.14 -25.84
N VAL A 58 -6.04 -0.97 -26.55
CA VAL A 58 -5.87 -1.03 -28.02
C VAL A 58 -6.91 -0.17 -28.72
N ALA A 59 -8.18 -0.34 -28.36
CA ALA A 59 -9.28 0.37 -29.02
C ALA A 59 -9.17 1.90 -28.88
N THR A 60 -8.90 2.39 -27.66
CA THR A 60 -8.74 3.84 -27.40
C THR A 60 -7.51 4.41 -28.08
N SER A 61 -6.39 3.73 -27.99
CA SER A 61 -5.13 4.19 -28.62
C SER A 61 -5.24 4.18 -30.15
N PHE A 62 -5.92 3.18 -30.73
CA PHE A 62 -6.12 3.11 -32.18
C PHE A 62 -7.08 4.20 -32.66
N ALA A 63 -8.16 4.46 -31.91
CA ALA A 63 -9.08 5.56 -32.21
C ALA A 63 -8.38 6.93 -32.17
N LEU A 64 -7.54 7.15 -31.16
CA LEU A 64 -6.72 8.37 -31.06
C LEU A 64 -5.68 8.47 -32.16
N ALA A 65 -4.99 7.37 -32.50
CA ALA A 65 -4.02 7.35 -33.59
C ALA A 65 -4.67 7.70 -34.94
N LEU A 66 -5.88 7.19 -35.21
CA LEU A 66 -6.64 7.55 -36.41
C LEU A 66 -7.09 9.01 -36.36
N GLY A 67 -7.58 9.49 -35.21
CA GLY A 67 -7.99 10.89 -35.04
C GLY A 67 -6.85 11.87 -35.31
N PHE A 68 -5.67 11.62 -34.75
CA PHE A 68 -4.48 12.42 -35.04
C PHE A 68 -3.96 12.18 -36.45
N GLY A 69 -4.10 10.97 -36.99
CA GLY A 69 -3.71 10.62 -38.35
C GLY A 69 -4.45 11.42 -39.43
N ILE A 70 -5.68 11.85 -39.18
CA ILE A 70 -6.43 12.72 -40.09
C ILE A 70 -5.70 14.08 -40.31
N LEU A 71 -5.01 14.57 -39.30
CA LEU A 71 -4.27 15.82 -39.37
C LEU A 71 -3.10 15.78 -40.36
N LEU A 72 -2.62 14.58 -40.75
CA LEU A 72 -1.62 14.40 -41.80
C LEU A 72 -2.04 14.99 -43.14
N PHE A 73 -3.34 15.05 -43.41
CA PHE A 73 -3.88 15.60 -44.66
C PHE A 73 -4.06 17.12 -44.61
N SER A 74 -3.61 17.77 -43.53
CA SER A 74 -3.64 19.24 -43.44
C SER A 74 -2.66 19.91 -44.38
N ASN A 75 -3.07 20.99 -45.04
CA ASN A 75 -2.20 21.84 -45.86
C ASN A 75 -1.19 22.65 -45.02
N PHE A 76 -1.36 22.69 -43.71
CA PHE A 76 -0.42 23.36 -42.81
C PHE A 76 0.62 22.36 -42.30
N THR A 77 1.86 22.52 -42.67
CA THR A 77 2.97 21.63 -42.31
C THR A 77 3.09 21.39 -40.81
N LEU A 78 2.84 22.44 -40.00
CA LEU A 78 2.88 22.34 -38.54
C LEU A 78 1.85 21.35 -37.98
N ILE A 79 0.62 21.42 -38.51
CA ILE A 79 -0.51 20.54 -38.11
C ILE A 79 -0.25 19.12 -38.60
N ALA A 80 0.24 18.96 -39.81
CA ALA A 80 0.56 17.64 -40.34
C ALA A 80 1.68 16.95 -39.54
N GLN A 81 2.76 17.70 -39.19
CA GLN A 81 3.83 17.18 -38.33
C GLN A 81 3.32 16.81 -36.93
N PHE A 82 2.48 17.66 -36.34
CA PHE A 82 1.84 17.37 -35.05
C PHE A 82 1.03 16.06 -35.12
N GLY A 83 0.16 15.92 -36.15
CA GLY A 83 -0.65 14.72 -36.36
C GLY A 83 0.18 13.46 -36.55
N ALA A 84 1.25 13.52 -37.32
CA ALA A 84 2.17 12.41 -37.55
C ALA A 84 2.83 11.94 -36.27
N LEU A 85 3.40 12.85 -35.50
CA LEU A 85 4.10 12.53 -34.26
C LEU A 85 3.12 12.02 -33.19
N ALA A 86 1.95 12.64 -33.06
CA ALA A 86 0.93 12.23 -32.10
C ALA A 86 0.41 10.82 -32.43
N ALA A 87 0.08 10.55 -33.70
CA ALA A 87 -0.37 9.21 -34.12
C ALA A 87 0.70 8.14 -33.87
N ALA A 88 1.96 8.41 -34.23
CA ALA A 88 3.07 7.51 -33.97
C ALA A 88 3.25 7.22 -32.48
N THR A 89 3.12 8.25 -31.63
CA THR A 89 3.23 8.10 -30.18
C THR A 89 2.11 7.24 -29.61
N MET A 90 0.88 7.38 -30.11
CA MET A 90 -0.25 6.52 -29.67
C MET A 90 -0.01 5.05 -30.03
N LEU A 91 0.49 4.76 -31.21
CA LEU A 91 0.83 3.38 -31.60
C LEU A 91 1.98 2.81 -30.74
N PHE A 92 2.99 3.64 -30.44
CA PHE A 92 4.07 3.23 -29.55
C PHE A 92 3.59 3.02 -28.12
N SER A 93 2.62 3.81 -27.64
CA SER A 93 2.00 3.66 -26.33
C SER A 93 1.30 2.30 -26.18
N VAL A 94 0.61 1.81 -27.24
CA VAL A 94 0.03 0.44 -27.23
C VAL A 94 1.11 -0.60 -26.98
N TYR A 95 2.21 -0.50 -27.73
CA TYR A 95 3.35 -1.43 -27.59
C TYR A 95 3.90 -1.39 -26.15
N ALA A 96 4.12 -0.21 -25.59
CA ALA A 96 4.64 -0.03 -24.24
C ALA A 96 3.67 -0.58 -23.19
N ASN A 97 2.37 -0.29 -23.29
CA ASN A 97 1.36 -0.74 -22.34
C ASN A 97 1.11 -2.24 -22.37
N LEU A 98 1.18 -2.89 -23.54
CA LEU A 98 0.89 -4.31 -23.64
C LEU A 98 2.11 -5.22 -23.47
N LEU A 99 3.33 -4.73 -23.70
CA LEU A 99 4.56 -5.52 -23.59
C LEU A 99 5.44 -5.07 -22.43
N ILE A 100 5.79 -3.78 -22.38
CA ILE A 100 6.74 -3.29 -21.37
C ILE A 100 6.09 -3.25 -19.98
N THR A 101 4.89 -2.69 -19.87
CA THR A 101 4.20 -2.52 -18.58
C THR A 101 3.92 -3.86 -17.89
N PRO A 102 3.39 -4.91 -18.54
CA PRO A 102 3.18 -6.21 -17.91
C PRO A 102 4.48 -6.89 -17.47
N ILE A 103 5.56 -6.75 -18.25
CA ILE A 103 6.88 -7.28 -17.87
C ILE A 103 7.39 -6.62 -16.58
N ILE A 104 7.22 -5.30 -16.47
CA ILE A 104 7.57 -4.56 -15.26
C ILE A 104 6.69 -5.02 -14.09
N MET A 105 5.37 -5.11 -14.28
CA MET A 105 4.44 -5.59 -13.25
C MET A 105 4.76 -7.01 -12.77
N ALA A 106 5.15 -7.90 -13.68
CA ALA A 106 5.52 -9.26 -13.33
C ALA A 106 6.81 -9.34 -12.48
N ARG A 107 7.73 -8.37 -12.68
CA ARG A 107 9.02 -8.35 -11.96
C ARG A 107 9.02 -7.44 -10.74
N VAL A 108 8.21 -6.39 -10.75
CA VAL A 108 8.12 -5.41 -9.66
C VAL A 108 6.84 -5.65 -8.88
N ARG A 109 6.93 -6.45 -7.82
CA ARG A 109 5.81 -6.60 -6.89
C ARG A 109 5.65 -5.28 -6.13
N LEU A 110 4.47 -4.67 -6.19
CA LEU A 110 4.15 -3.52 -5.35
C LEU A 110 3.95 -4.05 -3.92
N VAL A 111 5.01 -4.02 -3.14
CA VAL A 111 5.02 -4.50 -1.75
C VAL A 111 4.45 -3.40 -0.87
N GLY A 112 3.24 -3.59 -0.35
CA GLY A 112 2.66 -2.72 0.67
C GLY A 112 3.14 -3.10 2.08
N LEU A 113 2.89 -2.24 3.06
CA LEU A 113 3.21 -2.55 4.47
C LEU A 113 2.61 -3.90 4.90
N TYR A 114 1.39 -4.19 4.45
CA TYR A 114 0.73 -5.48 4.72
C TYR A 114 1.53 -6.66 4.17
N ASP A 115 2.05 -6.54 2.95
CA ASP A 115 2.83 -7.62 2.32
C ASP A 115 4.18 -7.80 3.02
N ILE A 116 4.82 -6.70 3.46
CA ILE A 116 6.04 -6.75 4.27
C ILE A 116 5.76 -7.47 5.58
N VAL A 117 4.71 -7.08 6.27
CA VAL A 117 4.30 -7.67 7.54
C VAL A 117 3.94 -9.15 7.38
N THR A 118 3.23 -9.53 6.31
CA THR A 118 2.89 -10.95 6.05
C THR A 118 4.03 -11.79 5.48
N MET A 119 5.04 -11.18 4.87
CA MET A 119 6.26 -11.88 4.42
C MET A 119 7.25 -12.16 5.55
N GLN A 120 7.32 -11.27 6.55
CA GLN A 120 8.21 -11.41 7.70
C GLN A 120 7.58 -12.23 8.82
N LEU A 121 6.26 -12.41 8.80
CA LEU A 121 5.51 -13.14 9.80
C LEU A 121 4.92 -14.40 9.20
N ASP A 122 4.93 -15.46 9.99
CA ASP A 122 3.96 -16.53 9.82
C ASP A 122 2.56 -15.89 9.80
N SER A 123 1.83 -16.07 8.71
CA SER A 123 0.42 -15.61 8.57
C SER A 123 -0.45 -16.01 9.79
N ASP A 124 -0.06 -17.07 10.47
CA ASP A 124 -0.60 -17.56 11.73
C ASP A 124 -0.61 -16.52 12.87
N VAL A 125 0.39 -15.64 12.97
CA VAL A 125 0.50 -14.65 14.06
C VAL A 125 -0.60 -13.60 13.95
N LEU A 126 -0.90 -13.13 12.74
CA LEU A 126 -1.98 -12.16 12.51
C LEU A 126 -3.36 -12.80 12.69
N GLU A 127 -3.54 -14.02 12.18
CA GLU A 127 -4.82 -14.73 12.28
C GLU A 127 -5.15 -15.19 13.71
N ARG A 128 -4.14 -15.54 14.50
CA ARG A 128 -4.28 -15.94 15.90
C ARG A 128 -4.39 -14.77 16.88
N SER A 129 -4.00 -13.56 16.44
CA SER A 129 -4.05 -12.39 17.32
C SER A 129 -5.48 -12.08 17.72
N PRO A 130 -5.76 -11.91 19.01
CA PRO A 130 -7.07 -11.48 19.50
C PRO A 130 -7.56 -10.21 18.81
N LEU A 131 -6.65 -9.29 18.47
CA LEU A 131 -6.95 -8.00 17.83
C LEU A 131 -7.72 -8.16 16.51
N PHE A 132 -7.45 -9.22 15.75
CA PHE A 132 -8.02 -9.43 14.41
C PHE A 132 -9.09 -10.51 14.34
N GLN A 133 -9.51 -11.05 15.49
CA GLN A 133 -10.59 -12.05 15.54
C GLN A 133 -11.87 -11.52 14.87
N ASN A 134 -12.51 -12.37 14.09
CA ASN A 134 -13.75 -12.07 13.35
C ASN A 134 -13.63 -10.91 12.34
N MET A 135 -12.43 -10.48 12.00
CA MET A 135 -12.19 -9.48 10.94
C MET A 135 -11.97 -10.17 9.61
N THR A 136 -12.49 -9.57 8.54
CA THR A 136 -12.20 -10.01 7.17
C THR A 136 -10.78 -9.60 6.77
N ASN A 137 -10.17 -10.29 5.80
CA ASN A 137 -8.85 -9.95 5.26
C ASN A 137 -8.76 -8.49 4.81
N TYR A 138 -9.85 -7.94 4.27
CA TYR A 138 -9.94 -6.52 3.92
C TYR A 138 -9.81 -5.60 5.14
N GLN A 139 -10.50 -5.93 6.24
CA GLN A 139 -10.46 -5.15 7.48
C GLN A 139 -9.08 -5.21 8.12
N ILE A 140 -8.46 -6.39 8.17
CA ILE A 140 -7.10 -6.60 8.68
C ILE A 140 -6.10 -5.77 7.87
N ARG A 141 -6.14 -5.84 6.53
CA ARG A 141 -5.29 -5.03 5.66
C ARG A 141 -5.43 -3.53 5.93
N LYS A 142 -6.65 -3.04 6.09
CA LYS A 142 -6.89 -1.62 6.38
C LYS A 142 -6.36 -1.23 7.75
N ALA A 143 -6.52 -2.07 8.77
CA ALA A 143 -5.96 -1.84 10.10
C ALA A 143 -4.42 -1.76 10.05
N ILE A 144 -3.77 -2.71 9.38
CA ILE A 144 -2.31 -2.72 9.23
C ILE A 144 -1.80 -1.49 8.46
N LEU A 145 -2.52 -1.05 7.41
CA LEU A 145 -2.11 0.12 6.62
C LEU A 145 -2.09 1.44 7.40
N ILE A 146 -2.86 1.55 8.47
CA ILE A 146 -2.89 2.74 9.34
C ILE A 146 -1.99 2.60 10.57
N SER A 147 -1.47 1.41 10.84
CA SER A 147 -0.48 1.18 11.90
C SER A 147 0.92 1.59 11.43
N GLU A 148 1.83 1.67 12.37
CA GLU A 148 3.25 1.92 12.12
C GLU A 148 4.06 0.70 12.59
N LEU A 149 4.94 0.21 11.73
CA LEU A 149 5.90 -0.80 12.14
C LEU A 149 7.01 -0.12 12.95
N GLN A 150 7.19 -0.54 14.21
CA GLN A 150 8.23 -0.05 15.09
C GLN A 150 9.14 -1.20 15.50
N THR A 151 10.42 -0.90 15.62
CA THR A 151 11.45 -1.85 16.05
C THR A 151 12.08 -1.33 17.34
N PHE A 152 12.20 -2.18 18.33
CA PHE A 152 12.79 -1.89 19.62
C PHE A 152 13.98 -2.82 19.85
N SER A 153 15.12 -2.24 20.23
CA SER A 153 16.29 -3.01 20.59
C SER A 153 16.16 -3.62 21.99
N ALA A 154 16.90 -4.68 22.24
CA ALA A 154 16.95 -5.31 23.57
C ALA A 154 17.20 -4.28 24.68
N GLY A 155 16.35 -4.28 25.71
CA GLY A 155 16.37 -3.32 26.83
C GLY A 155 15.58 -2.04 26.61
N GLU A 156 15.09 -1.75 25.41
CA GLU A 156 14.30 -0.56 25.10
C GLU A 156 12.85 -0.67 25.62
N LEU A 157 12.27 0.44 26.04
CA LEU A 157 10.90 0.49 26.55
C LEU A 157 9.90 0.66 25.40
N LEU A 158 8.93 -0.26 25.29
CA LEU A 158 7.76 -0.15 24.43
C LEU A 158 6.67 0.68 25.09
N VAL A 159 6.48 0.51 26.40
CA VAL A 159 5.47 1.19 27.21
C VAL A 159 6.10 1.54 28.55
N GLU A 160 5.90 2.77 29.01
CA GLU A 160 6.36 3.24 30.32
C GLU A 160 5.18 3.29 31.31
N GLN A 161 5.38 2.72 32.51
CA GLN A 161 4.40 2.76 33.59
C GLN A 161 4.07 4.21 33.97
N ASP A 162 2.84 4.47 34.41
CA ASP A 162 2.32 5.79 34.80
C ASP A 162 2.28 6.83 33.67
N SER A 163 2.67 6.46 32.45
CA SER A 163 2.49 7.32 31.27
C SER A 163 1.04 7.28 30.76
N PHE A 164 0.60 8.38 30.17
CA PHE A 164 -0.67 8.44 29.44
C PHE A 164 -0.42 8.12 27.98
N GLY A 165 -1.15 7.17 27.43
CA GLY A 165 -1.04 6.84 26.00
C GLY A 165 -2.26 6.09 25.50
N ARG A 166 -2.84 6.59 24.40
CA ARG A 166 -4.00 5.98 23.72
C ARG A 166 -3.54 5.16 22.51
N SER A 167 -2.53 4.33 22.72
CA SER A 167 -1.99 3.47 21.70
C SER A 167 -1.92 2.04 22.19
N LEU A 168 -1.96 1.10 21.25
CA LEU A 168 -1.71 -0.31 21.51
C LEU A 168 -0.63 -0.82 20.55
N PHE A 169 0.02 -1.90 20.97
CA PHE A 169 1.04 -2.58 20.18
C PHE A 169 0.64 -4.04 19.99
N LEU A 170 0.88 -4.56 18.81
CA LEU A 170 0.84 -5.98 18.52
C LEU A 170 2.27 -6.44 18.25
N ILE A 171 2.80 -7.31 19.10
CA ILE A 171 4.12 -7.90 18.90
C ILE A 171 4.07 -8.82 17.68
N LEU A 172 4.93 -8.58 16.72
CA LEU A 172 5.07 -9.38 15.53
C LEU A 172 6.17 -10.42 15.68
N ASP A 173 7.29 -10.00 16.23
CA ASP A 173 8.47 -10.84 16.47
C ASP A 173 9.21 -10.36 17.72
N GLY A 174 9.99 -11.25 18.34
CA GLY A 174 10.72 -10.99 19.57
C GLY A 174 9.89 -11.21 20.84
N ARG A 175 10.50 -10.88 21.98
CA ARG A 175 9.89 -11.04 23.33
C ARG A 175 10.06 -9.76 24.14
N ALA A 176 9.05 -9.44 24.92
CA ALA A 176 9.06 -8.33 25.86
C ALA A 176 8.66 -8.80 27.26
N GLU A 177 9.23 -8.20 28.29
CA GLU A 177 8.82 -8.42 29.68
C GLU A 177 7.93 -7.29 30.17
N VAL A 178 6.95 -7.65 30.97
CA VAL A 178 6.10 -6.72 31.71
C VAL A 178 6.66 -6.59 33.12
N VAL A 179 7.05 -5.39 33.50
CA VAL A 179 7.63 -5.09 34.82
C VAL A 179 6.74 -4.07 35.51
N ARG A 180 6.21 -4.42 36.64
CA ARG A 180 5.43 -3.51 37.48
C ARG A 180 6.31 -2.97 38.61
N ARG A 181 6.27 -1.67 38.78
CA ARG A 181 6.92 -0.98 39.88
C ARG A 181 5.90 -0.65 40.97
N ASP A 182 5.98 -1.33 42.09
CA ASP A 182 5.15 -1.06 43.27
C ASP A 182 6.11 -0.72 44.44
N ASP A 183 5.92 0.40 45.12
CA ASP A 183 6.69 0.86 46.29
C ASP A 183 8.21 0.83 46.10
N GLY A 184 8.69 1.16 44.90
CA GLY A 184 10.12 1.20 44.58
C GLY A 184 10.74 -0.18 44.27
N GLN A 185 9.97 -1.25 44.31
CA GLN A 185 10.40 -2.59 43.87
C GLN A 185 9.88 -2.92 42.48
N ALA A 186 10.77 -3.29 41.58
CA ALA A 186 10.42 -3.74 40.24
C ALA A 186 10.18 -5.26 40.26
N ARG A 187 9.01 -5.71 39.83
CA ARG A 187 8.66 -7.13 39.74
C ARG A 187 8.27 -7.47 38.30
N GLN A 188 8.90 -8.47 37.74
CA GLN A 188 8.47 -9.06 36.48
C GLN A 188 7.13 -9.79 36.67
N VAL A 189 6.13 -9.39 35.88
CA VAL A 189 4.77 -9.92 35.95
C VAL A 189 4.52 -10.96 34.87
N ALA A 190 5.04 -10.72 33.65
CA ALA A 190 4.85 -11.60 32.51
C ALA A 190 5.96 -11.44 31.47
N VAL A 191 6.04 -12.41 30.56
CA VAL A 191 6.82 -12.32 29.33
C VAL A 191 5.84 -12.49 28.16
N LEU A 192 5.90 -11.56 27.21
CA LEU A 192 5.03 -11.48 26.05
C LEU A 192 5.82 -11.85 24.80
N GLY A 193 5.20 -12.57 23.90
CA GLY A 193 5.78 -12.97 22.61
C GLY A 193 4.93 -12.56 21.42
N ALA A 194 5.29 -13.02 20.25
CA ALA A 194 4.60 -12.75 18.99
C ALA A 194 3.09 -13.09 19.08
N GLY A 195 2.26 -12.23 18.50
CA GLY A 195 0.79 -12.32 18.54
C GLY A 195 0.15 -11.66 19.76
N THR A 196 0.93 -11.25 20.77
CA THR A 196 0.38 -10.60 21.97
C THR A 196 0.10 -9.11 21.70
N VAL A 197 -1.08 -8.68 22.17
CA VAL A 197 -1.50 -7.28 22.20
C VAL A 197 -1.17 -6.68 23.55
N LEU A 198 -0.62 -5.47 23.57
CA LEU A 198 -0.31 -4.75 24.80
C LEU A 198 -0.78 -3.29 24.72
N GLY A 199 -1.10 -2.73 25.89
CA GLY A 199 -1.59 -1.35 25.98
C GLY A 199 -3.10 -1.19 25.83
N GLU A 200 -3.84 -2.29 25.68
CA GLU A 200 -5.30 -2.33 25.52
C GLU A 200 -6.03 -1.64 26.68
N VAL A 201 -5.57 -1.83 27.92
CA VAL A 201 -6.22 -1.25 29.11
C VAL A 201 -6.17 0.28 29.07
N GLY A 202 -5.02 0.87 28.73
CA GLY A 202 -4.89 2.33 28.57
C GLY A 202 -5.64 2.85 27.34
N TYR A 203 -5.78 2.04 26.29
CA TYR A 203 -6.52 2.39 25.10
C TYR A 203 -8.02 2.54 25.36
N VAL A 204 -8.62 1.55 26.08
CA VAL A 204 -10.08 1.49 26.32
C VAL A 204 -10.54 2.38 27.47
N ARG A 205 -9.76 2.45 28.57
CA ARG A 205 -10.18 3.11 29.82
C ARG A 205 -9.65 4.51 30.03
N GLU A 206 -8.76 4.99 29.13
CA GLU A 206 -8.10 6.31 29.25
C GLU A 206 -7.39 6.48 30.61
N ILE A 207 -6.78 5.42 31.12
CA ILE A 207 -6.04 5.42 32.38
C ILE A 207 -4.54 5.34 32.12
N GLU A 208 -3.75 5.68 33.13
CA GLU A 208 -2.30 5.52 33.11
C GLU A 208 -1.89 4.07 32.84
N ARG A 209 -0.75 3.88 32.23
CA ARG A 209 -0.15 2.58 31.99
C ARG A 209 0.18 1.90 33.33
N THR A 210 -0.22 0.67 33.49
CA THR A 210 -0.13 -0.06 34.77
C THR A 210 1.21 -0.74 34.99
N ALA A 211 2.08 -0.82 33.96
CA ALA A 211 3.40 -1.46 34.03
C ALA A 211 4.31 -0.95 32.92
N ASP A 212 5.61 -1.09 33.11
CA ASP A 212 6.59 -0.97 32.05
C ASP A 212 6.54 -2.23 31.16
N VAL A 213 6.72 -2.04 29.85
CA VAL A 213 6.97 -3.13 28.90
C VAL A 213 8.30 -2.88 28.25
N ARG A 214 9.26 -3.80 28.43
CA ARG A 214 10.64 -3.69 27.95
C ARG A 214 10.98 -4.85 27.04
N ALA A 215 11.66 -4.57 25.93
CA ALA A 215 12.15 -5.58 25.01
C ALA A 215 13.23 -6.46 25.70
N LEU A 216 13.09 -7.77 25.64
CA LEU A 216 14.11 -8.74 26.10
C LEU A 216 15.13 -9.04 25.01
N ASP A 217 14.69 -9.07 23.78
CA ASP A 217 15.47 -9.19 22.55
C ASP A 217 14.97 -8.13 21.55
N ASP A 218 15.46 -8.15 20.30
CA ASP A 218 14.97 -7.22 19.29
C ASP A 218 13.49 -7.52 18.99
N VAL A 219 12.62 -6.54 19.23
CA VAL A 219 11.17 -6.67 19.07
C VAL A 219 10.69 -5.87 17.88
N GLN A 220 9.90 -6.49 17.01
CA GLN A 220 9.10 -5.81 16.00
C GLN A 220 7.63 -5.78 16.42
N ALA A 221 7.02 -4.62 16.38
CA ALA A 221 5.62 -4.46 16.77
C ALA A 221 4.86 -3.50 15.84
N LEU A 222 3.58 -3.79 15.61
CA LEU A 222 2.66 -2.84 15.00
C LEU A 222 2.12 -1.91 16.07
N HIS A 223 2.35 -0.62 15.90
CA HIS A 223 1.85 0.45 16.74
C HIS A 223 0.57 1.02 16.15
N PHE A 224 -0.50 1.02 16.94
CA PHE A 224 -1.81 1.58 16.60
C PHE A 224 -2.07 2.78 17.48
N ASP A 225 -2.05 3.98 16.90
CA ASP A 225 -2.44 5.22 17.56
C ASP A 225 -3.95 5.45 17.42
N PHE A 226 -4.65 5.70 18.54
CA PHE A 226 -6.10 5.86 18.56
C PHE A 226 -6.57 7.07 17.74
N GLU A 227 -5.92 8.20 17.87
CA GLU A 227 -6.34 9.43 17.18
C GLU A 227 -6.15 9.29 15.67
N ARG A 228 -5.06 8.66 15.25
CA ARG A 228 -4.80 8.33 13.86
C ARG A 228 -5.83 7.34 13.34
N MET A 229 -6.11 6.26 14.07
CA MET A 229 -7.15 5.29 13.71
C MET A 229 -8.51 5.96 13.56
N ARG A 230 -8.91 6.79 14.52
CA ARG A 230 -10.19 7.51 14.48
C ARG A 230 -10.29 8.46 13.29
N ARG A 231 -9.21 9.14 12.92
CA ARG A 231 -9.15 10.05 11.78
C ARG A 231 -9.18 9.29 10.46
N ASP A 232 -8.32 8.30 10.30
CA ASP A 232 -8.06 7.64 9.02
C ASP A 232 -9.11 6.56 8.71
N LEU A 233 -9.71 5.94 9.74
CA LEU A 233 -10.84 5.02 9.61
C LEU A 233 -12.22 5.68 9.77
N ARG A 234 -12.31 7.00 9.76
CA ARG A 234 -13.59 7.73 9.89
C ARG A 234 -14.67 7.23 8.92
N TYR A 235 -14.28 6.84 7.72
CA TYR A 235 -15.17 6.30 6.68
C TYR A 235 -15.35 4.78 6.77
N PHE A 236 -14.73 4.11 7.73
CA PHE A 236 -14.78 2.66 7.91
C PHE A 236 -15.22 2.28 9.35
N PRO A 237 -16.41 2.70 9.81
CA PRO A 237 -16.84 2.52 11.19
C PRO A 237 -16.89 1.06 11.63
N ARG A 238 -17.12 0.13 10.70
CA ARG A 238 -17.12 -1.32 10.98
C ARG A 238 -15.74 -1.85 11.38
N ILE A 239 -14.66 -1.27 10.84
CA ILE A 239 -13.29 -1.66 11.21
C ILE A 239 -12.97 -1.17 12.61
N VAL A 240 -13.30 0.08 12.92
CA VAL A 240 -13.13 0.65 14.27
C VAL A 240 -13.93 -0.14 15.29
N ALA A 241 -15.19 -0.49 14.97
CA ALA A 241 -16.03 -1.28 15.85
C ALA A 241 -15.45 -2.68 16.09
N ALA A 242 -14.94 -3.36 15.05
CA ALA A 242 -14.32 -4.67 15.18
C ALA A 242 -13.06 -4.64 16.05
N LEU A 243 -12.18 -3.65 15.84
CA LEU A 243 -10.99 -3.44 16.67
C LEU A 243 -11.36 -3.18 18.14
N ASN A 244 -12.32 -2.29 18.38
CA ASN A 244 -12.76 -1.99 19.74
C ASN A 244 -13.48 -3.16 20.44
N PHE A 245 -14.10 -4.05 19.68
CA PHE A 245 -14.73 -5.25 20.23
C PHE A 245 -13.72 -6.32 20.64
N ASN A 246 -12.58 -6.36 19.95
CA ASN A 246 -11.53 -7.35 20.17
C ASN A 246 -10.48 -6.91 21.22
N ILE A 247 -10.54 -5.67 21.68
CA ILE A 247 -9.71 -5.09 22.75
C ILE A 247 -10.47 -5.15 24.08
#